data_39abd516e785198ad64148410fbbdfac
#
_entry.id   39abd516e785198ad64148410fbbdfac
#
_cell.length_a   1.000
_cell.length_b   1.000
_cell.length_c   1.000
_cell.angle_alpha   90.00
_cell.angle_beta   90.00
_cell.angle_gamma   90.00
#
_symmetry.space_group_name_H-M   'P 1'
#
loop_
_entity.id
_entity.type
_entity.pdbx_description
1 polymer ?
#
loop_
_entity_poly.entity_id
_entity_poly.type
_entity_poly.pdbx_seq_one_letter_code
_entity_poly.pdbx_strand_id
1 'polypeptide(L)'
;MAKKRILVIGNSVTELHIKTKAMPERGEISVTDFGYSFIPGGRAFISAVATSRLGHEVLFCTKLGNDSYGDKLRSVLVANDVNPRFIITDKKRITDLDTVITDSTGIPRIISYRGASVGMCDADLEEALISYPDAVLIQGDLSCDNIYETVYLANKKKIPVILDPAGVDFSAFDLNALGDIEIFTPNADEVFSICGIRPNNVESCLRACVKIIGKIRCRYIVIKLGEKGSFVFDGVYSEIAPSFETEVVDRRGVGSVFNAGLVSMYLSSGDIVKGVVYASVCSSLCLSKEGEYSSIPTIDEINDFIEANKLNFD
;
A
#
# COMPACT_ATOMS: atom_id res chain seq x y z
N MET A 1 -17.53 -11.44 5.33
CA MET A 1 -17.14 -10.24 6.12
C MET A 1 -18.22 -9.16 6.04
N ALA A 2 -18.41 -8.35 7.09
CA ALA A 2 -19.32 -7.20 7.03
C ALA A 2 -18.72 -6.10 6.14
N LYS A 3 -19.55 -5.50 5.27
CA LYS A 3 -19.13 -4.39 4.41
C LYS A 3 -18.77 -3.17 5.25
N LYS A 4 -17.56 -2.65 5.10
CA LYS A 4 -17.03 -1.47 5.78
C LYS A 4 -16.79 -0.35 4.76
N ARG A 5 -16.78 0.90 5.24
CA ARG A 5 -16.37 2.06 4.46
C ARG A 5 -14.92 2.38 4.79
N ILE A 6 -14.03 2.23 3.83
CA ILE A 6 -12.58 2.45 4.03
C ILE A 6 -12.15 3.61 3.15
N LEU A 7 -11.51 4.61 3.75
CA LEU A 7 -10.88 5.71 3.03
C LEU A 7 -9.41 5.35 2.79
N VAL A 8 -9.04 5.22 1.53
CA VAL A 8 -7.64 5.09 1.12
C VAL A 8 -7.12 6.47 0.75
N ILE A 9 -5.91 6.83 1.20
CA ILE A 9 -5.28 8.12 0.87
C ILE A 9 -3.87 7.85 0.35
N GLY A 10 -3.53 8.43 -0.79
CA GLY A 10 -2.20 8.32 -1.39
C GLY A 10 -2.21 8.56 -2.90
N ASN A 11 -1.10 8.22 -3.54
CA ASN A 11 -0.88 8.51 -4.94
C ASN A 11 -1.43 7.44 -5.88
N SER A 12 -1.86 7.90 -7.05
CA SER A 12 -2.07 7.08 -8.23
C SER A 12 -1.10 7.51 -9.32
N VAL A 13 -0.56 6.56 -10.03
CA VAL A 13 0.45 6.81 -11.07
C VAL A 13 0.14 6.00 -12.31
N THR A 14 0.46 6.53 -13.47
CA THR A 14 0.56 5.73 -14.69
C THR A 14 1.98 5.22 -14.82
N GLU A 15 2.16 3.92 -14.99
CA GLU A 15 3.47 3.31 -15.21
C GLU A 15 3.69 3.03 -16.69
N LEU A 16 4.76 3.60 -17.26
CA LEU A 16 5.27 3.25 -18.58
C LEU A 16 6.31 2.14 -18.41
N HIS A 17 5.96 0.93 -18.78
CA HIS A 17 6.86 -0.22 -18.76
C HIS A 17 7.55 -0.40 -20.10
N ILE A 18 8.88 -0.45 -20.10
CA ILE A 18 9.73 -0.74 -21.24
C ILE A 18 10.67 -1.89 -20.90
N LYS A 19 10.68 -2.95 -21.72
CA LYS A 19 11.68 -4.03 -21.62
C LYS A 19 12.77 -3.80 -22.67
N THR A 20 14.03 -4.03 -22.30
CA THR A 20 15.19 -3.95 -23.18
C THR A 20 16.18 -5.08 -22.92
N LYS A 21 17.08 -5.36 -23.86
CA LYS A 21 18.15 -6.35 -23.67
C LYS A 21 19.21 -5.85 -22.69
N ALA A 22 19.54 -4.56 -22.79
CA ALA A 22 20.51 -3.90 -21.92
C ALA A 22 20.16 -2.42 -21.80
N MET A 23 20.52 -1.81 -20.68
CA MET A 23 20.42 -0.35 -20.53
C MET A 23 21.45 0.31 -21.47
N PRO A 24 21.07 1.42 -22.17
CA PRO A 24 22.01 2.16 -22.96
C PRO A 24 23.05 2.87 -22.08
N GLU A 25 24.28 2.93 -22.54
CA GLU A 25 25.30 3.79 -21.94
C GLU A 25 25.00 5.27 -22.22
N ARG A 26 25.71 6.16 -21.51
CA ARG A 26 25.51 7.60 -21.65
C ARG A 26 25.76 8.05 -23.09
N GLY A 27 24.73 8.60 -23.73
CA GLY A 27 24.77 9.08 -25.12
C GLY A 27 24.43 8.00 -26.17
N GLU A 28 24.11 6.81 -25.77
CA GLU A 28 23.68 5.72 -26.65
C GLU A 28 22.15 5.63 -26.75
N ILE A 29 21.69 4.98 -27.82
CA ILE A 29 20.29 4.65 -28.05
C ILE A 29 20.17 3.12 -28.04
N SER A 30 19.33 2.60 -27.14
CA SER A 30 18.92 1.20 -27.17
C SER A 30 17.58 1.08 -27.90
N VAL A 31 17.54 0.30 -28.97
CA VAL A 31 16.30 -0.02 -29.67
C VAL A 31 15.79 -1.36 -29.18
N THR A 32 14.53 -1.41 -28.78
CA THR A 32 13.87 -2.64 -28.29
C THR A 32 12.69 -3.02 -29.19
N ASP A 33 12.49 -4.32 -29.35
CA ASP A 33 11.36 -4.95 -30.03
C ASP A 33 10.36 -5.63 -29.07
N PHE A 34 10.61 -5.52 -27.75
CA PHE A 34 9.72 -6.09 -26.71
C PHE A 34 8.44 -5.30 -26.48
N GLY A 35 8.30 -4.14 -27.13
CA GLY A 35 7.16 -3.25 -26.95
C GLY A 35 7.21 -2.46 -25.64
N TYR A 36 6.13 -1.73 -25.41
CA TYR A 36 5.90 -1.01 -24.15
C TYR A 36 4.43 -1.10 -23.75
N SER A 37 4.16 -0.83 -22.48
CA SER A 37 2.79 -0.79 -21.95
C SER A 37 2.61 0.36 -20.96
N PHE A 38 1.38 0.93 -20.94
CA PHE A 38 0.95 1.83 -19.89
C PHE A 38 0.01 1.10 -18.95
N ILE A 39 0.38 1.02 -17.68
CA ILE A 39 -0.32 0.25 -16.66
C ILE A 39 -0.75 1.22 -15.53
N PRO A 40 -1.99 1.11 -15.03
CA PRO A 40 -2.40 1.79 -13.80
C PRO A 40 -1.60 1.24 -12.61
N GLY A 41 -1.08 2.13 -11.78
CA GLY A 41 -0.25 1.74 -10.63
C GLY A 41 -0.27 2.76 -9.50
N GLY A 42 0.66 2.58 -8.59
CA GLY A 42 0.77 3.35 -7.36
C GLY A 42 0.20 2.60 -6.15
N ARG A 43 0.91 2.66 -5.03
CA ARG A 43 0.59 1.87 -3.83
C ARG A 43 -0.83 2.10 -3.35
N ALA A 44 -1.29 3.35 -3.30
CA ALA A 44 -2.64 3.67 -2.86
C ALA A 44 -3.69 3.24 -3.88
N PHE A 45 -3.40 3.35 -5.17
CA PHE A 45 -4.26 2.84 -6.23
C PHE A 45 -4.49 1.32 -6.08
N ILE A 46 -3.40 0.54 -5.91
CA ILE A 46 -3.48 -0.91 -5.71
C ILE A 46 -4.25 -1.25 -4.43
N SER A 47 -3.99 -0.53 -3.32
CA SER A 47 -4.73 -0.73 -2.07
C SER A 47 -6.21 -0.43 -2.22
N ALA A 48 -6.59 0.64 -2.94
CA ALA A 48 -7.99 1.00 -3.16
C ALA A 48 -8.72 -0.07 -3.98
N VAL A 49 -8.13 -0.52 -5.08
CA VAL A 49 -8.71 -1.60 -5.91
C VAL A 49 -8.79 -2.91 -5.15
N ALA A 50 -7.72 -3.30 -4.45
CA ALA A 50 -7.70 -4.52 -3.65
C ALA A 50 -8.80 -4.50 -2.57
N THR A 51 -8.91 -3.40 -1.82
CA THR A 51 -9.93 -3.24 -0.77
C THR A 51 -11.35 -3.31 -1.34
N SER A 52 -11.58 -2.75 -2.54
CA SER A 52 -12.88 -2.84 -3.21
C SER A 52 -13.19 -4.26 -3.65
N ARG A 53 -12.23 -4.99 -4.24
CA ARG A 53 -12.39 -6.40 -4.61
C ARG A 53 -12.66 -7.32 -3.42
N LEU A 54 -12.27 -6.91 -2.21
CA LEU A 54 -12.59 -7.59 -0.95
C LEU A 54 -14.01 -7.29 -0.45
N GLY A 55 -14.82 -6.53 -1.21
CA GLY A 55 -16.25 -6.29 -0.95
C GLY A 55 -16.55 -5.07 -0.07
N HIS A 56 -15.58 -4.21 0.20
CA HIS A 56 -15.79 -2.99 0.99
C HIS A 56 -16.22 -1.80 0.14
N GLU A 57 -16.84 -0.80 0.77
CA GLU A 57 -17.06 0.51 0.18
C GLU A 57 -15.76 1.30 0.27
N VAL A 58 -15.13 1.59 -0.87
CA VAL A 58 -13.86 2.32 -0.90
C VAL A 58 -14.08 3.75 -1.36
N LEU A 59 -13.66 4.68 -0.52
CA LEU A 59 -13.44 6.08 -0.86
C LEU A 59 -11.94 6.25 -1.11
N PHE A 60 -11.56 6.87 -2.22
CA PHE A 60 -10.15 7.05 -2.53
C PHE A 60 -9.83 8.54 -2.70
N CYS A 61 -9.08 9.09 -1.74
CA CYS A 61 -8.56 10.45 -1.82
C CYS A 61 -7.21 10.44 -2.54
N THR A 62 -7.24 10.89 -3.78
CA THR A 62 -6.06 11.02 -4.65
C THR A 62 -6.24 12.21 -5.60
N LYS A 63 -5.13 12.69 -6.15
CA LYS A 63 -5.18 13.83 -7.09
C LYS A 63 -4.56 13.44 -8.42
N LEU A 64 -5.33 13.62 -9.50
CA LEU A 64 -4.97 13.28 -10.88
C LEU A 64 -4.94 14.52 -11.74
N GLY A 65 -4.11 14.54 -12.77
CA GLY A 65 -4.10 15.59 -13.76
C GLY A 65 -5.36 15.61 -14.64
N ASN A 66 -5.57 16.71 -15.33
CA ASN A 66 -6.61 16.85 -16.35
C ASN A 66 -6.03 16.40 -17.70
N ASP A 67 -5.69 15.12 -17.82
CA ASP A 67 -5.06 14.52 -18.98
C ASP A 67 -5.53 13.08 -19.20
N SER A 68 -5.16 12.48 -20.33
CA SER A 68 -5.58 11.12 -20.71
C SER A 68 -5.13 10.04 -19.75
N TYR A 69 -4.03 10.23 -19.01
CA TYR A 69 -3.57 9.31 -18.01
C TYR A 69 -4.46 9.37 -16.76
N GLY A 70 -4.81 10.58 -16.31
CA GLY A 70 -5.75 10.78 -15.21
C GLY A 70 -7.13 10.21 -15.51
N ASP A 71 -7.63 10.42 -16.74
CA ASP A 71 -8.91 9.86 -17.18
C ASP A 71 -8.90 8.33 -17.18
N LYS A 72 -7.79 7.72 -17.64
CA LYS A 72 -7.63 6.26 -17.63
C LYS A 72 -7.59 5.70 -16.22
N LEU A 73 -6.81 6.30 -15.32
CA LEU A 73 -6.76 5.88 -13.91
C LEU A 73 -8.15 5.97 -13.24
N ARG A 74 -8.86 7.07 -13.44
CA ARG A 74 -10.22 7.28 -12.94
C ARG A 74 -11.18 6.20 -13.47
N SER A 75 -11.11 5.91 -14.77
CA SER A 75 -11.96 4.90 -15.40
C SER A 75 -11.72 3.51 -14.81
N VAL A 76 -10.46 3.13 -14.57
CA VAL A 76 -10.13 1.84 -13.97
C VAL A 76 -10.59 1.77 -12.52
N LEU A 77 -10.44 2.84 -11.73
CA LEU A 77 -10.93 2.90 -10.36
C LEU A 77 -12.46 2.70 -10.30
N VAL A 78 -13.21 3.41 -11.14
CA VAL A 78 -14.66 3.28 -11.22
C VAL A 78 -15.09 1.89 -11.68
N ALA A 79 -14.38 1.31 -12.64
CA ALA A 79 -14.65 -0.07 -13.12
C ALA A 79 -14.36 -1.15 -12.05
N ASN A 80 -13.62 -0.80 -10.98
CA ASN A 80 -13.41 -1.65 -9.80
C ASN A 80 -14.23 -1.17 -8.58
N ASP A 81 -15.36 -0.51 -8.80
CA ASP A 81 -16.29 -0.06 -7.76
C ASP A 81 -15.68 0.88 -6.70
N VAL A 82 -14.56 1.54 -7.00
CA VAL A 82 -14.00 2.60 -6.15
C VAL A 82 -14.81 3.88 -6.34
N ASN A 83 -15.32 4.44 -5.24
CA ASN A 83 -16.14 5.63 -5.27
C ASN A 83 -15.31 6.86 -5.74
N PRO A 84 -15.70 7.53 -6.85
CA PRO A 84 -14.90 8.60 -7.46
C PRO A 84 -15.00 9.94 -6.74
N ARG A 85 -15.77 10.06 -5.65
CA ARG A 85 -16.09 11.34 -5.00
C ARG A 85 -14.86 12.16 -4.62
N PHE A 86 -13.79 11.50 -4.15
CA PHE A 86 -12.57 12.16 -3.68
C PHE A 86 -11.37 11.95 -4.63
N ILE A 87 -11.65 11.51 -5.86
CA ILE A 87 -10.66 11.51 -6.93
C ILE A 87 -10.62 12.91 -7.56
N ILE A 88 -9.71 13.74 -7.08
CA ILE A 88 -9.65 15.17 -7.37
C ILE A 88 -8.92 15.40 -8.70
N THR A 89 -9.38 16.36 -9.50
CA THR A 89 -8.69 16.75 -10.73
C THR A 89 -7.87 18.01 -10.51
N ASP A 90 -6.56 17.91 -10.67
CA ASP A 90 -5.66 19.09 -10.74
C ASP A 90 -5.71 19.68 -12.15
N LYS A 91 -6.08 20.95 -12.26
CA LYS A 91 -6.15 21.66 -13.55
C LYS A 91 -4.83 22.28 -14.00
N LYS A 92 -3.80 22.23 -13.14
CA LYS A 92 -2.51 22.89 -13.39
C LYS A 92 -1.37 21.91 -13.61
N ARG A 93 -1.48 20.70 -13.03
CA ARG A 93 -0.45 19.66 -13.07
C ARG A 93 -0.95 18.47 -13.85
N ILE A 94 -0.03 17.80 -14.53
CA ILE A 94 -0.31 16.52 -15.21
C ILE A 94 -0.28 15.36 -14.20
N THR A 95 -0.85 14.24 -14.59
CA THR A 95 -0.85 13.01 -13.78
C THR A 95 0.57 12.52 -13.53
N ASP A 96 0.80 11.89 -12.37
CA ASP A 96 2.06 11.25 -12.03
C ASP A 96 2.40 10.14 -13.02
N LEU A 97 3.69 10.03 -13.33
CA LEU A 97 4.20 9.03 -14.28
C LEU A 97 5.47 8.37 -13.73
N ASP A 98 5.47 7.05 -13.68
CA ASP A 98 6.67 6.25 -13.43
C ASP A 98 7.11 5.59 -14.75
N THR A 99 8.37 5.78 -15.14
CA THR A 99 8.98 5.03 -16.25
C THR A 99 9.77 3.86 -15.66
N VAL A 100 9.29 2.66 -15.93
CA VAL A 100 9.86 1.41 -15.42
C VAL A 100 10.61 0.71 -16.54
N ILE A 101 11.93 0.70 -16.50
CA ILE A 101 12.78 0.06 -17.50
C ILE A 101 13.37 -1.21 -16.91
N THR A 102 13.10 -2.35 -17.55
CA THR A 102 13.61 -3.67 -17.12
C THR A 102 14.50 -4.23 -18.22
N ASP A 103 15.75 -4.54 -17.89
CA ASP A 103 16.69 -5.20 -18.77
C ASP A 103 16.74 -6.73 -18.54
N SER A 104 17.67 -7.42 -19.20
CA SER A 104 17.84 -8.88 -19.09
C SER A 104 18.18 -9.38 -17.68
N THR A 105 18.55 -8.50 -16.75
CA THR A 105 18.76 -8.86 -15.33
C THR A 105 17.45 -9.03 -14.57
N GLY A 106 16.34 -8.57 -15.13
CA GLY A 106 15.02 -8.62 -14.49
C GLY A 106 14.83 -7.59 -13.37
N ILE A 107 15.84 -6.77 -13.04
CA ILE A 107 15.78 -5.76 -12.00
C ILE A 107 15.33 -4.44 -12.63
N PRO A 108 14.16 -3.88 -12.23
CA PRO A 108 13.67 -2.65 -12.81
C PRO A 108 14.46 -1.42 -12.34
N ARG A 109 14.61 -0.43 -13.23
CA ARG A 109 15.02 0.93 -12.91
C ARG A 109 13.84 1.85 -13.14
N ILE A 110 13.55 2.69 -12.16
CA ILE A 110 12.34 3.51 -12.16
C ILE A 110 12.73 4.99 -12.12
N ILE A 111 12.15 5.77 -13.02
CA ILE A 111 12.20 7.23 -12.99
C ILE A 111 10.80 7.71 -12.72
N SER A 112 10.61 8.40 -11.59
CA SER A 112 9.32 8.89 -11.14
C SER A 112 9.16 10.38 -11.38
N TYR A 113 8.08 10.78 -12.04
CA TYR A 113 7.61 12.15 -12.10
C TYR A 113 6.41 12.32 -11.16
N ARG A 114 6.51 13.22 -10.21
CA ARG A 114 5.40 13.59 -9.30
C ARG A 114 4.75 14.87 -9.81
N GLY A 115 3.52 14.73 -10.28
CA GLY A 115 2.73 15.76 -10.90
C GLY A 115 1.57 16.23 -10.04
N ALA A 116 0.36 15.77 -10.33
CA ALA A 116 -0.86 16.18 -9.65
C ALA A 116 -0.86 15.83 -8.15
N SER A 117 -0.25 14.71 -7.76
CA SER A 117 -0.23 14.23 -6.37
C SER A 117 0.40 15.23 -5.40
N VAL A 118 1.45 15.97 -5.80
CA VAL A 118 2.06 17.00 -4.95
C VAL A 118 1.16 18.21 -4.70
N GLY A 119 0.05 18.28 -5.40
CA GLY A 119 -0.97 19.33 -5.24
C GLY A 119 -2.04 18.98 -4.21
N MET A 120 -1.99 17.80 -3.56
CA MET A 120 -2.90 17.47 -2.47
C MET A 120 -2.73 18.46 -1.33
N CYS A 121 -3.82 18.92 -0.74
CA CYS A 121 -3.83 19.93 0.31
C CYS A 121 -4.81 19.57 1.45
N ASP A 122 -4.71 20.28 2.56
CA ASP A 122 -5.49 20.02 3.77
C ASP A 122 -7.01 20.03 3.50
N ALA A 123 -7.50 20.92 2.63
CA ALA A 123 -8.92 20.97 2.27
C ALA A 123 -9.41 19.69 1.57
N ASP A 124 -8.54 19.06 0.74
CA ASP A 124 -8.84 17.78 0.09
C ASP A 124 -8.99 16.66 1.13
N LEU A 125 -8.10 16.67 2.15
CA LEU A 125 -8.09 15.70 3.24
C LEU A 125 -9.25 15.88 4.21
N GLU A 126 -9.54 17.13 4.58
CA GLU A 126 -10.70 17.48 5.43
C GLU A 126 -12.01 17.02 4.81
N GLU A 127 -12.21 17.29 3.51
CA GLU A 127 -13.42 16.89 2.79
C GLU A 127 -13.55 15.36 2.73
N ALA A 128 -12.47 14.63 2.49
CA ALA A 128 -12.49 13.18 2.47
C ALA A 128 -12.87 12.58 3.82
N LEU A 129 -12.34 13.13 4.92
CA LEU A 129 -12.59 12.66 6.29
C LEU A 129 -13.98 13.06 6.86
N ILE A 130 -14.69 14.00 6.22
CA ILE A 130 -16.10 14.29 6.56
C ILE A 130 -17.01 13.10 6.22
N SER A 131 -16.58 12.20 5.36
CA SER A 131 -17.33 10.98 5.02
C SER A 131 -17.47 9.97 6.17
N TYR A 132 -16.74 10.16 7.28
CA TYR A 132 -16.71 9.28 8.45
C TYR A 132 -16.49 7.81 8.08
N PRO A 133 -15.33 7.46 7.49
CA PRO A 133 -15.01 6.07 7.18
C PRO A 133 -14.80 5.25 8.47
N ASP A 134 -14.97 3.93 8.37
CA ASP A 134 -14.66 2.99 9.48
C ASP A 134 -13.16 2.93 9.77
N ALA A 135 -12.31 3.22 8.77
CA ALA A 135 -10.86 3.36 8.92
C ALA A 135 -10.25 4.18 7.77
N VAL A 136 -9.05 4.70 8.00
CA VAL A 136 -8.20 5.32 6.97
C VAL A 136 -6.98 4.46 6.75
N LEU A 137 -6.72 4.08 5.49
CA LEU A 137 -5.48 3.46 5.04
C LEU A 137 -4.62 4.48 4.31
N ILE A 138 -3.50 4.86 4.91
CA ILE A 138 -2.54 5.83 4.37
C ILE A 138 -1.37 5.09 3.75
N GLN A 139 -1.01 5.44 2.52
CA GLN A 139 0.23 5.04 1.89
C GLN A 139 1.27 6.16 2.01
N GLY A 140 2.49 5.82 2.44
CA GLY A 140 3.55 6.76 2.79
C GLY A 140 4.22 7.48 1.61
N ASP A 141 3.71 7.31 0.39
CA ASP A 141 4.18 8.01 -0.81
C ASP A 141 3.60 9.43 -0.96
N LEU A 142 3.00 9.96 0.10
CA LEU A 142 2.55 11.35 0.24
C LEU A 142 3.65 12.26 0.82
N SER A 143 3.42 13.58 0.79
CA SER A 143 4.25 14.50 1.57
C SER A 143 4.11 14.23 3.08
N CYS A 144 5.17 14.50 3.86
CA CYS A 144 5.12 14.37 5.31
C CYS A 144 3.97 15.17 5.91
N ASP A 145 3.75 16.42 5.45
CA ASP A 145 2.68 17.29 5.92
C ASP A 145 1.30 16.67 5.70
N ASN A 146 1.05 16.09 4.52
CA ASN A 146 -0.22 15.43 4.22
C ASN A 146 -0.44 14.18 5.10
N ILE A 147 0.62 13.44 5.44
CA ILE A 147 0.52 12.29 6.36
C ILE A 147 0.16 12.80 7.76
N TYR A 148 0.88 13.82 8.28
CA TYR A 148 0.61 14.39 9.60
C TYR A 148 -0.80 14.94 9.70
N GLU A 149 -1.24 15.74 8.71
CA GLU A 149 -2.57 16.33 8.69
C GLU A 149 -3.65 15.25 8.62
N THR A 150 -3.48 14.22 7.78
CA THR A 150 -4.43 13.10 7.71
C THR A 150 -4.60 12.41 9.06
N VAL A 151 -3.48 12.09 9.73
CA VAL A 151 -3.50 11.44 11.04
C VAL A 151 -4.17 12.34 12.08
N TYR A 152 -3.82 13.63 12.10
CA TYR A 152 -4.41 14.61 13.01
C TYR A 152 -5.94 14.70 12.85
N LEU A 153 -6.41 14.86 11.61
CA LEU A 153 -7.84 14.97 11.30
C LEU A 153 -8.62 13.67 11.63
N ALA A 154 -8.02 12.50 11.32
CA ALA A 154 -8.62 11.22 11.65
C ALA A 154 -8.71 11.01 13.17
N ASN A 155 -7.66 11.36 13.92
CA ASN A 155 -7.66 11.27 15.39
C ASN A 155 -8.71 12.18 16.04
N LYS A 156 -8.89 13.42 15.54
CA LYS A 156 -9.97 14.30 16.00
C LYS A 156 -11.35 13.67 15.85
N LYS A 157 -11.54 12.85 14.82
CA LYS A 157 -12.80 12.15 14.53
C LYS A 157 -12.86 10.75 15.13
N LYS A 158 -11.80 10.30 15.83
CA LYS A 158 -11.65 8.93 16.40
C LYS A 158 -11.75 7.84 15.34
N ILE A 159 -11.26 8.13 14.13
CA ILE A 159 -11.19 7.17 13.04
C ILE A 159 -9.85 6.44 13.12
N PRO A 160 -9.81 5.11 13.17
CA PRO A 160 -8.57 4.34 13.23
C PRO A 160 -7.74 4.54 11.94
N VAL A 161 -6.43 4.73 12.12
CA VAL A 161 -5.48 4.96 11.04
C VAL A 161 -4.57 3.75 10.88
N ILE A 162 -4.52 3.22 9.67
CA ILE A 162 -3.54 2.23 9.25
C ILE A 162 -2.51 2.95 8.37
N LEU A 163 -1.24 2.92 8.77
CA LEU A 163 -0.16 3.60 8.04
C LEU A 163 0.83 2.58 7.50
N ASP A 164 0.91 2.52 6.17
CA ASP A 164 2.03 1.88 5.47
C ASP A 164 3.11 2.93 5.18
N PRO A 165 4.29 2.84 5.80
CA PRO A 165 5.33 3.85 5.62
C PRO A 165 6.09 3.71 4.30
N ALA A 166 5.69 2.84 3.40
CA ALA A 166 6.37 2.62 2.13
C ALA A 166 6.42 3.90 1.28
N GLY A 167 7.62 4.35 0.98
CA GLY A 167 7.86 5.61 0.24
C GLY A 167 8.20 6.81 1.12
N VAL A 168 8.11 6.69 2.45
CA VAL A 168 8.52 7.73 3.38
C VAL A 168 10.04 7.90 3.39
N ASP A 169 10.49 9.13 3.28
CA ASP A 169 11.90 9.49 3.59
C ASP A 169 12.06 9.70 5.10
N PHE A 170 12.52 8.66 5.79
CA PHE A 170 12.72 8.70 7.24
C PHE A 170 13.83 9.67 7.70
N SER A 171 14.61 10.26 6.79
CA SER A 171 15.57 11.31 7.14
C SER A 171 14.88 12.66 7.41
N ALA A 172 13.71 12.87 6.80
CA ALA A 172 12.89 14.07 6.91
C ALA A 172 11.60 13.86 7.71
N PHE A 173 11.21 12.60 7.99
CA PHE A 173 9.95 12.25 8.63
C PHE A 173 10.10 12.05 10.13
N ASP A 174 9.47 12.92 10.92
CA ASP A 174 9.46 12.80 12.38
C ASP A 174 8.31 11.91 12.87
N LEU A 175 8.64 10.69 13.24
CA LEU A 175 7.68 9.75 13.81
C LEU A 175 7.03 10.25 15.12
N ASN A 176 7.73 11.13 15.89
CA ASN A 176 7.16 11.67 17.12
C ASN A 176 6.08 12.72 16.87
N ALA A 177 6.06 13.32 15.67
CA ALA A 177 5.04 14.27 15.27
C ALA A 177 3.72 13.59 14.83
N LEU A 178 3.74 12.26 14.59
CA LEU A 178 2.53 11.51 14.30
C LEU A 178 1.59 11.47 15.51
N GLY A 179 0.29 11.55 15.24
CA GLY A 179 -0.76 11.25 16.22
C GLY A 179 -0.86 9.76 16.55
N ASP A 180 -2.03 9.33 16.98
CA ASP A 180 -2.29 7.94 17.31
C ASP A 180 -2.52 7.11 16.03
N ILE A 181 -1.81 6.00 15.91
CA ILE A 181 -1.91 5.05 14.80
C ILE A 181 -2.51 3.74 15.33
N GLU A 182 -3.52 3.21 14.66
CA GLU A 182 -4.08 1.91 15.00
C GLU A 182 -3.13 0.78 14.58
N ILE A 183 -2.66 0.77 13.32
CA ILE A 183 -1.73 -0.24 12.81
C ILE A 183 -0.64 0.44 11.98
N PHE A 184 0.61 0.17 12.32
CA PHE A 184 1.79 0.58 11.57
C PHE A 184 2.42 -0.63 10.87
N THR A 185 2.59 -0.60 9.54
CA THR A 185 2.93 -1.78 8.74
C THR A 185 4.25 -1.66 7.96
N PRO A 186 5.39 -1.46 8.62
CA PRO A 186 6.68 -1.38 7.94
C PRO A 186 7.15 -2.75 7.43
N ASN A 187 7.99 -2.74 6.37
CA ASN A 187 8.79 -3.89 5.98
C ASN A 187 10.17 -3.87 6.68
N ALA A 188 11.00 -4.89 6.42
CA ALA A 188 12.30 -5.03 7.07
C ALA A 188 13.28 -3.88 6.75
N ASP A 189 13.24 -3.34 5.54
CA ASP A 189 14.12 -2.25 5.12
C ASP A 189 13.65 -0.91 5.72
N GLU A 190 12.36 -0.68 5.80
CA GLU A 190 11.76 0.48 6.47
C GLU A 190 12.08 0.47 7.96
N VAL A 191 11.95 -0.69 8.62
CA VAL A 191 12.36 -0.86 10.04
C VAL A 191 13.84 -0.53 10.22
N PHE A 192 14.70 -1.01 9.31
CA PHE A 192 16.12 -0.67 9.35
C PHE A 192 16.36 0.84 9.21
N SER A 193 15.66 1.49 8.31
CA SER A 193 15.74 2.95 8.12
C SER A 193 15.26 3.73 9.35
N ILE A 194 14.23 3.25 10.06
CA ILE A 194 13.68 3.89 11.26
C ILE A 194 14.60 3.76 12.47
N CYS A 195 15.17 2.58 12.70
CA CYS A 195 15.80 2.27 13.99
C CYS A 195 17.20 1.63 13.90
N GLY A 196 17.71 1.38 12.67
CA GLY A 196 19.03 0.76 12.45
C GLY A 196 19.08 -0.73 12.79
N ILE A 197 17.94 -1.39 13.02
CA ILE A 197 17.85 -2.81 13.29
C ILE A 197 17.20 -3.50 12.08
N ARG A 198 17.88 -4.51 11.54
CA ARG A 198 17.34 -5.36 10.47
C ARG A 198 16.60 -6.54 11.09
N PRO A 199 15.24 -6.57 11.05
CA PRO A 199 14.47 -7.63 11.65
C PRO A 199 14.57 -8.90 10.81
N ASN A 200 14.98 -10.02 11.42
CA ASN A 200 15.11 -11.32 10.73
C ASN A 200 14.71 -12.53 11.60
N ASN A 201 14.48 -12.32 12.89
CA ASN A 201 13.99 -13.29 13.86
C ASN A 201 13.20 -12.56 14.96
N VAL A 202 12.54 -13.32 15.85
CA VAL A 202 11.70 -12.78 16.93
C VAL A 202 12.44 -11.75 17.78
N GLU A 203 13.67 -12.04 18.20
CA GLU A 203 14.47 -11.15 19.06
C GLU A 203 14.76 -9.81 18.39
N SER A 204 15.20 -9.82 17.12
CA SER A 204 15.50 -8.59 16.39
C SER A 204 14.23 -7.80 16.07
N CYS A 205 13.08 -8.47 15.81
CA CYS A 205 11.78 -7.84 15.66
C CYS A 205 11.35 -7.14 16.95
N LEU A 206 11.43 -7.83 18.10
CA LEU A 206 11.10 -7.24 19.41
C LEU A 206 11.94 -6.00 19.71
N ARG A 207 13.27 -6.09 19.52
CA ARG A 207 14.17 -4.95 19.72
C ARG A 207 13.82 -3.77 18.81
N ALA A 208 13.44 -4.04 17.57
CA ALA A 208 12.99 -3.03 16.63
C ALA A 208 11.68 -2.38 17.09
N CYS A 209 10.68 -3.19 17.45
CA CYS A 209 9.38 -2.70 17.93
C CYS A 209 9.51 -1.81 19.16
N VAL A 210 10.35 -2.19 20.14
CA VAL A 210 10.62 -1.36 21.33
C VAL A 210 11.19 0.01 20.96
N LYS A 211 12.12 0.07 19.96
CA LYS A 211 12.63 1.36 19.47
C LYS A 211 11.59 2.17 18.71
N ILE A 212 10.72 1.50 17.94
CA ILE A 212 9.66 2.17 17.17
C ILE A 212 8.60 2.73 18.10
N ILE A 213 8.12 1.98 19.11
CA ILE A 213 7.14 2.45 20.10
C ILE A 213 7.67 3.66 20.89
N GLY A 214 8.97 3.75 21.11
CA GLY A 214 9.58 4.94 21.71
C GLY A 214 9.49 6.21 20.85
N LYS A 215 9.06 6.09 19.59
CA LYS A 215 8.97 7.20 18.63
C LYS A 215 7.56 7.44 18.08
N ILE A 216 6.67 6.44 18.13
CA ILE A 216 5.32 6.53 17.55
C ILE A 216 4.31 5.93 18.52
N ARG A 217 3.18 6.57 18.70
CA ARG A 217 2.05 6.01 19.43
C ARG A 217 1.24 5.13 18.47
N CYS A 218 1.42 3.81 18.56
CA CYS A 218 0.63 2.88 17.76
C CYS A 218 0.15 1.71 18.61
N ARG A 219 -1.03 1.20 18.28
CA ARG A 219 -1.60 0.05 18.95
C ARG A 219 -0.94 -1.25 18.51
N TYR A 220 -0.73 -1.39 17.19
CA TYR A 220 -0.10 -2.56 16.62
C TYR A 220 1.04 -2.17 15.67
N ILE A 221 2.15 -2.90 15.76
CA ILE A 221 3.21 -2.89 14.75
C ILE A 221 3.15 -4.23 14.02
N VAL A 222 3.04 -4.20 12.70
CA VAL A 222 3.06 -5.39 11.84
C VAL A 222 4.27 -5.29 10.92
N ILE A 223 5.35 -6.00 11.24
CA ILE A 223 6.56 -5.99 10.40
C ILE A 223 6.43 -7.07 9.32
N LYS A 224 6.41 -6.66 8.06
CA LYS A 224 6.38 -7.55 6.89
C LYS A 224 7.77 -8.15 6.66
N LEU A 225 7.94 -9.48 6.79
CA LEU A 225 9.22 -10.20 6.72
C LEU A 225 9.37 -11.05 5.45
N GLY A 226 8.50 -10.84 4.46
CA GLY A 226 8.48 -11.62 3.21
C GLY A 226 8.18 -13.10 3.46
N GLU A 227 9.06 -13.98 2.99
CA GLU A 227 8.89 -15.45 3.12
C GLU A 227 8.79 -15.92 4.57
N LYS A 228 9.27 -15.15 5.54
CA LYS A 228 9.20 -15.47 6.97
C LYS A 228 7.85 -15.09 7.61
N GLY A 229 6.92 -14.58 6.81
CA GLY A 229 5.63 -14.14 7.30
C GLY A 229 5.62 -12.70 7.80
N SER A 230 4.87 -12.42 8.85
CA SER A 230 4.75 -11.09 9.44
C SER A 230 4.80 -11.15 10.96
N PHE A 231 5.59 -10.27 11.56
CA PHE A 231 5.70 -10.16 13.01
C PHE A 231 4.68 -9.14 13.52
N VAL A 232 3.83 -9.56 14.44
CA VAL A 232 2.81 -8.72 15.09
C VAL A 232 3.27 -8.37 16.50
N PHE A 233 3.07 -7.12 16.91
CA PHE A 233 3.38 -6.65 18.26
C PHE A 233 2.36 -5.61 18.73
N ASP A 234 1.82 -5.75 19.94
CA ASP A 234 0.83 -4.85 20.54
C ASP A 234 1.34 -4.09 21.80
N GLY A 235 2.64 -4.16 22.05
CA GLY A 235 3.27 -3.60 23.24
C GLY A 235 3.53 -4.62 24.36
N VAL A 236 2.84 -5.74 24.37
CA VAL A 236 2.95 -6.83 25.38
C VAL A 236 3.10 -8.18 24.69
N TYR A 237 2.18 -8.49 23.78
CA TYR A 237 2.14 -9.74 23.04
C TYR A 237 2.87 -9.61 21.71
N SER A 238 3.50 -10.70 21.28
CA SER A 238 4.12 -10.76 19.96
C SER A 238 4.01 -12.16 19.37
N GLU A 239 3.79 -12.21 18.06
CA GLU A 239 3.67 -13.45 17.31
C GLU A 239 4.20 -13.28 15.87
N ILE A 240 4.71 -14.37 15.28
CA ILE A 240 4.94 -14.44 13.84
C ILE A 240 3.76 -15.17 13.21
N ALA A 241 2.95 -14.44 12.47
CA ALA A 241 1.97 -15.02 11.56
C ALA A 241 2.67 -15.59 10.32
N PRO A 242 2.36 -16.81 9.87
CA PRO A 242 3.06 -17.45 8.78
C PRO A 242 2.78 -16.78 7.44
N SER A 243 3.71 -16.92 6.49
CA SER A 243 3.45 -16.76 5.06
C SER A 243 2.95 -18.09 4.49
N PHE A 244 2.32 -18.01 3.32
CA PHE A 244 1.95 -19.21 2.56
C PHE A 244 2.95 -19.44 1.43
N GLU A 245 3.34 -20.69 1.26
CA GLU A 245 4.24 -21.08 0.17
C GLU A 245 3.57 -20.82 -1.17
N THR A 246 4.26 -20.11 -2.06
CA THR A 246 3.76 -19.77 -3.39
C THR A 246 4.93 -19.58 -4.36
N GLU A 247 4.69 -19.85 -5.63
CA GLU A 247 5.63 -19.49 -6.68
C GLU A 247 5.65 -17.95 -6.83
N VAL A 248 6.84 -17.37 -6.75
CA VAL A 248 7.01 -15.92 -6.85
C VAL A 248 7.18 -15.52 -8.31
N VAL A 249 6.12 -14.99 -8.92
CA VAL A 249 6.12 -14.48 -10.30
C VAL A 249 6.41 -12.98 -10.34
N ASP A 250 5.70 -12.18 -9.51
CA ASP A 250 5.92 -10.73 -9.44
C ASP A 250 5.76 -10.24 -7.99
N ARG A 251 6.69 -9.38 -7.54
CA ARG A 251 6.69 -8.84 -6.18
C ARG A 251 6.03 -7.46 -6.07
N ARG A 252 5.64 -6.86 -7.19
CA ARG A 252 5.02 -5.53 -7.22
C ARG A 252 3.60 -5.58 -6.67
N GLY A 253 3.18 -4.52 -5.98
CA GLY A 253 1.84 -4.38 -5.40
C GLY A 253 1.53 -5.25 -4.18
N VAL A 254 2.38 -6.25 -3.86
CA VAL A 254 2.14 -7.22 -2.78
C VAL A 254 1.92 -6.56 -1.42
N GLY A 255 2.72 -5.54 -1.07
CA GLY A 255 2.56 -4.79 0.19
C GLY A 255 1.23 -4.04 0.27
N SER A 256 0.77 -3.48 -0.84
CA SER A 256 -0.51 -2.79 -0.93
C SER A 256 -1.70 -3.74 -0.82
N VAL A 257 -1.59 -4.91 -1.45
CA VAL A 257 -2.59 -6.00 -1.33
C VAL A 257 -2.61 -6.59 0.09
N PHE A 258 -1.43 -6.74 0.72
CA PHE A 258 -1.32 -7.11 2.14
C PHE A 258 -2.12 -6.15 3.03
N ASN A 259 -1.91 -4.85 2.89
CA ASN A 259 -2.58 -3.85 3.72
C ASN A 259 -4.10 -3.82 3.48
N ALA A 260 -4.55 -4.03 2.24
CA ALA A 260 -5.97 -4.17 1.91
C ALA A 260 -6.59 -5.39 2.63
N GLY A 261 -5.94 -6.55 2.58
CA GLY A 261 -6.36 -7.75 3.30
C GLY A 261 -6.37 -7.55 4.82
N LEU A 262 -5.31 -6.95 5.35
CA LEU A 262 -5.16 -6.66 6.77
C LEU A 262 -6.31 -5.79 7.30
N VAL A 263 -6.53 -4.64 6.69
CA VAL A 263 -7.59 -3.71 7.14
C VAL A 263 -8.98 -4.34 7.01
N SER A 264 -9.22 -5.10 5.94
CA SER A 264 -10.50 -5.77 5.68
C SER A 264 -10.86 -6.76 6.78
N MET A 265 -9.96 -7.67 7.09
CA MET A 265 -10.21 -8.70 8.11
C MET A 265 -10.15 -8.13 9.52
N TYR A 266 -9.22 -7.22 9.81
CA TYR A 266 -9.12 -6.56 11.12
C TYR A 266 -10.41 -5.81 11.48
N LEU A 267 -10.95 -5.01 10.57
CA LEU A 267 -12.22 -4.28 10.81
C LEU A 267 -13.44 -5.21 10.94
N SER A 268 -13.37 -6.40 10.40
CA SER A 268 -14.46 -7.38 10.45
C SER A 268 -14.43 -8.22 11.73
N SER A 269 -13.23 -8.64 12.18
CA SER A 269 -13.04 -9.55 13.30
C SER A 269 -12.64 -8.86 14.62
N GLY A 270 -12.03 -7.68 14.55
CA GLY A 270 -11.36 -7.03 15.69
C GLY A 270 -10.04 -7.71 16.10
N ASP A 271 -9.58 -8.73 15.36
CA ASP A 271 -8.42 -9.55 15.68
C ASP A 271 -7.27 -9.24 14.69
N ILE A 272 -6.17 -8.73 15.22
CA ILE A 272 -5.00 -8.35 14.41
C ILE A 272 -4.30 -9.57 13.80
N VAL A 273 -4.27 -10.72 14.50
CA VAL A 273 -3.63 -11.93 14.00
C VAL A 273 -4.43 -12.52 12.85
N LYS A 274 -5.77 -12.62 12.97
CA LYS A 274 -6.65 -12.97 11.86
C LYS A 274 -6.44 -12.02 10.68
N GLY A 275 -6.34 -10.71 10.94
CA GLY A 275 -6.06 -9.69 9.93
C GLY A 275 -4.76 -9.98 9.16
N VAL A 276 -3.68 -10.28 9.86
CA VAL A 276 -2.37 -10.55 9.25
C VAL A 276 -2.34 -11.87 8.49
N VAL A 277 -2.97 -12.92 9.01
CA VAL A 277 -3.07 -14.21 8.30
C VAL A 277 -3.87 -14.06 6.99
N TYR A 278 -4.98 -13.33 7.03
CA TYR A 278 -5.78 -13.05 5.84
C TYR A 278 -5.00 -12.20 4.81
N ALA A 279 -4.25 -11.20 5.29
CA ALA A 279 -3.35 -10.39 4.47
C ALA A 279 -2.26 -11.24 3.80
N SER A 280 -1.76 -12.27 4.49
CA SER A 280 -0.78 -13.23 3.94
C SER A 280 -1.39 -14.08 2.83
N VAL A 281 -2.66 -14.50 2.94
CA VAL A 281 -3.39 -15.17 1.85
C VAL A 281 -3.49 -14.26 0.63
N CYS A 282 -3.96 -13.02 0.80
CA CYS A 282 -4.06 -12.04 -0.28
C CYS A 282 -2.71 -11.81 -0.97
N SER A 283 -1.64 -11.72 -0.19
CA SER A 283 -0.28 -11.51 -0.68
C SER A 283 0.26 -12.70 -1.46
N SER A 284 0.03 -13.93 -1.01
CA SER A 284 0.50 -15.13 -1.71
C SER A 284 -0.17 -15.27 -3.08
N LEU A 285 -1.47 -15.02 -3.16
CA LEU A 285 -2.20 -15.00 -4.44
C LEU A 285 -1.73 -13.87 -5.37
N CYS A 286 -1.38 -12.72 -4.83
CA CYS A 286 -0.80 -11.62 -5.60
C CYS A 286 0.58 -12.00 -6.15
N LEU A 287 1.46 -12.58 -5.32
CA LEU A 287 2.83 -13.00 -5.70
C LEU A 287 2.85 -14.03 -6.84
N SER A 288 1.83 -14.87 -6.96
CA SER A 288 1.75 -15.94 -7.96
C SER A 288 1.33 -15.50 -9.36
N LYS A 289 1.09 -14.20 -9.56
CA LYS A 289 0.59 -13.63 -10.82
C LYS A 289 1.49 -12.51 -11.32
N GLU A 290 1.54 -12.33 -12.66
CA GLU A 290 2.28 -11.24 -13.28
C GLU A 290 1.46 -9.94 -13.27
N GLY A 291 2.16 -8.80 -13.01
CA GLY A 291 1.64 -7.45 -13.10
C GLY A 291 1.03 -6.94 -11.79
N GLU A 292 1.31 -5.70 -11.47
CA GLU A 292 0.91 -5.09 -10.19
C GLU A 292 -0.63 -5.00 -10.04
N TYR A 293 -1.31 -4.47 -11.06
CA TYR A 293 -2.76 -4.35 -11.06
C TYR A 293 -3.48 -5.67 -11.36
N SER A 294 -2.97 -6.44 -12.32
CA SER A 294 -3.58 -7.71 -12.76
C SER A 294 -3.45 -8.82 -11.72
N SER A 295 -2.44 -8.73 -10.86
CA SER A 295 -2.20 -9.73 -9.79
C SER A 295 -3.13 -9.59 -8.59
N ILE A 296 -3.86 -8.47 -8.44
CA ILE A 296 -4.78 -8.27 -7.31
C ILE A 296 -5.83 -9.39 -7.30
N PRO A 297 -5.91 -10.21 -6.22
CA PRO A 297 -6.83 -11.32 -6.18
C PRO A 297 -8.29 -10.88 -6.08
N THR A 298 -9.19 -11.72 -6.56
CA THR A 298 -10.63 -11.58 -6.34
C THR A 298 -11.04 -12.26 -5.03
N ILE A 299 -12.23 -11.92 -4.54
CA ILE A 299 -12.76 -12.54 -3.31
C ILE A 299 -12.97 -14.06 -3.49
N ASP A 300 -13.34 -14.50 -4.69
CA ASP A 300 -13.54 -15.91 -4.98
C ASP A 300 -12.21 -16.68 -4.91
N GLU A 301 -11.14 -16.18 -5.53
CA GLU A 301 -9.80 -16.77 -5.43
C GLU A 301 -9.31 -16.87 -3.98
N ILE A 302 -9.61 -15.87 -3.15
CA ILE A 302 -9.26 -15.88 -1.73
C ILE A 302 -10.07 -16.94 -0.98
N ASN A 303 -11.39 -17.04 -1.24
CA ASN A 303 -12.24 -18.04 -0.61
C ASN A 303 -11.81 -19.46 -1.00
N ASP A 304 -11.50 -19.70 -2.27
CA ASP A 304 -11.00 -20.99 -2.77
C ASP A 304 -9.68 -21.37 -2.07
N PHE A 305 -8.77 -20.38 -1.89
CA PHE A 305 -7.51 -20.61 -1.18
C PHE A 305 -7.75 -20.95 0.29
N ILE A 306 -8.64 -20.23 0.97
CA ILE A 306 -9.00 -20.45 2.38
C ILE A 306 -9.57 -21.86 2.56
N GLU A 307 -10.48 -22.28 1.70
CA GLU A 307 -11.09 -23.60 1.74
C GLU A 307 -10.05 -24.71 1.50
N ALA A 308 -9.24 -24.58 0.44
CA ALA A 308 -8.19 -25.53 0.09
C ALA A 308 -7.18 -25.75 1.23
N ASN A 309 -6.84 -24.68 1.97
CA ASN A 309 -5.89 -24.71 3.09
C ASN A 309 -6.56 -24.90 4.46
N LYS A 310 -7.88 -25.09 4.52
CA LYS A 310 -8.66 -25.30 5.76
C LYS A 310 -8.41 -24.20 6.82
N LEU A 311 -8.28 -22.96 6.37
CA LEU A 311 -8.11 -21.80 7.25
C LEU A 311 -9.46 -21.41 7.85
N ASN A 312 -9.45 -20.95 9.11
CA ASN A 312 -10.65 -20.50 9.80
C ASN A 312 -10.54 -19.03 10.20
N PHE A 313 -11.48 -18.22 9.72
CA PHE A 313 -11.59 -16.80 10.04
C PHE A 313 -12.89 -16.44 10.76
N ASP A 314 -13.71 -17.44 11.13
CA ASP A 314 -14.95 -17.26 11.91
C ASP A 314 -14.68 -16.83 13.38
#